data_5079cd96cb4bc53e81cc1a7054b4cdb0
#
_entry.id   5079cd96cb4bc53e81cc1a7054b4cdb0
#
_cell.length_a   1.000
_cell.length_b   1.000
_cell.length_c   1.000
_cell.angle_alpha   90.00
_cell.angle_beta   90.00
_cell.angle_gamma   90.00
#
_symmetry.space_group_name_H-M   'P 1'
#
loop_
_entity.id
_entity.type
_entity.pdbx_description
1 polymer ?
#
loop_
_entity_poly.entity_id
_entity_poly.type
_entity_poly.pdbx_seq_one_letter_code
_entity_poly.pdbx_strand_id
1 'polypeptide(L)'
;MKKIVFILFFSLMGSAAFASSNYFEEGKKFFDLKKYEKSKLSLYQSIIFNPEDVDAYIYLAKIFNYEENDQEYEKYLNIALDLDPGNEEALVMQIDLKIQQSDINQSNELIEKLKIVCQKHCSKLENLESRVSDLNLEKN
;
A
#
# COMPACT_ATOMS: atom_id res chain seq x y z
N MET A 1 4.63 36.70 27.94
CA MET A 1 5.28 35.39 28.04
C MET A 1 4.45 34.24 27.48
N LYS A 2 3.13 34.20 27.65
CA LYS A 2 2.27 33.09 27.10
C LYS A 2 2.22 33.00 25.55
N LYS A 3 2.38 34.12 24.82
CA LYS A 3 2.34 34.14 23.34
C LYS A 3 3.61 33.57 22.67
N ILE A 4 4.75 33.69 23.32
CA ILE A 4 6.03 33.18 22.79
C ILE A 4 6.09 31.64 22.87
N VAL A 5 5.51 31.04 23.91
CA VAL A 5 5.43 29.57 24.07
C VAL A 5 4.57 28.93 22.99
N PHE A 6 3.51 29.61 22.56
CA PHE A 6 2.61 29.08 21.49
C PHE A 6 3.26 29.06 20.11
N ILE A 7 4.11 30.05 19.82
CA ILE A 7 4.84 30.15 18.54
C ILE A 7 5.93 29.07 18.48
N LEU A 8 6.61 28.80 19.59
CA LEU A 8 7.62 27.73 19.67
C LEU A 8 7.01 26.33 19.53
N PHE A 9 5.78 26.10 20.04
CA PHE A 9 5.11 24.82 19.92
C PHE A 9 4.63 24.51 18.48
N PHE A 10 4.23 25.55 17.74
CA PHE A 10 3.80 25.42 16.35
C PHE A 10 4.98 25.15 15.39
N SER A 11 6.17 25.64 15.70
CA SER A 11 7.36 25.41 14.87
C SER A 11 7.95 24.00 14.99
N LEU A 12 7.65 23.25 16.08
CA LEU A 12 8.12 21.86 16.23
C LEU A 12 7.29 20.84 15.42
N MET A 13 6.02 21.13 15.13
CA MET A 13 5.16 20.21 14.36
C MET A 13 5.50 20.16 12.86
N GLY A 14 6.10 21.23 12.31
CA GLY A 14 6.47 21.27 10.88
C GLY A 14 7.66 20.38 10.50
N SER A 15 8.51 20.01 11.44
CA SER A 15 9.75 19.29 11.16
C SER A 15 9.54 17.80 10.89
N ALA A 16 8.55 17.17 11.51
CA ALA A 16 8.29 15.72 11.35
C ALA A 16 7.71 15.39 9.98
N ALA A 17 6.78 16.19 9.48
CA ALA A 17 6.17 15.96 8.17
C ALA A 17 7.17 16.14 7.01
N PHE A 18 8.11 17.07 7.13
CA PHE A 18 9.15 17.28 6.12
C PHE A 18 10.16 16.13 6.10
N ALA A 19 10.50 15.57 7.26
CA ALA A 19 11.39 14.41 7.36
C ALA A 19 10.76 13.16 6.74
N SER A 20 9.47 12.91 7.00
CA SER A 20 8.73 11.78 6.45
C SER A 20 8.72 11.80 4.91
N SER A 21 8.36 12.94 4.31
CA SER A 21 8.30 13.05 2.84
C SER A 21 9.66 12.81 2.18
N ASN A 22 10.75 13.19 2.82
CA ASN A 22 12.09 12.95 2.30
C ASN A 22 12.44 11.45 2.32
N TYR A 23 12.13 10.74 3.41
CA TYR A 23 12.40 9.31 3.52
C TYR A 23 11.55 8.48 2.56
N PHE A 24 10.28 8.85 2.33
CA PHE A 24 9.44 8.20 1.34
C PHE A 24 10.02 8.33 -0.07
N GLU A 25 10.36 9.55 -0.51
CA GLU A 25 10.92 9.79 -1.84
C GLU A 25 12.27 9.08 -2.03
N GLU A 26 13.08 9.00 -0.98
CA GLU A 26 14.33 8.23 -1.01
C GLU A 26 14.05 6.73 -1.14
N GLY A 27 13.09 6.21 -0.38
CA GLY A 27 12.66 4.82 -0.45
C GLY A 27 12.16 4.43 -1.85
N LYS A 28 11.29 5.27 -2.42
CA LYS A 28 10.80 5.14 -3.80
C LYS A 28 11.93 5.14 -4.82
N LYS A 29 12.87 6.07 -4.71
CA LYS A 29 14.05 6.12 -5.58
C LYS A 29 14.87 4.84 -5.51
N PHE A 30 15.09 4.29 -4.31
CA PHE A 30 15.80 3.03 -4.16
C PHE A 30 15.01 1.85 -4.73
N PHE A 31 13.69 1.86 -4.61
CA PHE A 31 12.81 0.87 -5.24
C PHE A 31 12.97 0.87 -6.76
N ASP A 32 12.90 2.04 -7.40
CA ASP A 32 13.06 2.20 -8.85
C ASP A 32 14.45 1.71 -9.32
N LEU A 33 15.46 1.86 -8.47
CA LEU A 33 16.81 1.35 -8.70
C LEU A 33 16.98 -0.13 -8.34
N LYS A 34 15.91 -0.84 -7.94
CA LYS A 34 15.92 -2.24 -7.47
C LYS A 34 16.86 -2.49 -6.27
N LYS A 35 17.11 -1.46 -5.46
CA LYS A 35 17.92 -1.54 -4.24
C LYS A 35 17.00 -1.76 -3.04
N TYR A 36 16.34 -2.92 -3.02
CA TYR A 36 15.22 -3.20 -2.12
C TYR A 36 15.57 -3.07 -0.63
N GLU A 37 16.75 -3.52 -0.20
CA GLU A 37 17.18 -3.36 1.20
C GLU A 37 17.29 -1.89 1.63
N LYS A 38 17.82 -1.04 0.75
CA LYS A 38 17.91 0.40 1.04
C LYS A 38 16.53 1.06 0.98
N SER A 39 15.69 0.61 0.03
CA SER A 39 14.31 1.05 -0.08
C SER A 39 13.53 0.74 1.21
N LYS A 40 13.59 -0.50 1.71
CA LYS A 40 12.94 -0.90 2.97
C LYS A 40 13.39 -0.01 4.13
N LEU A 41 14.70 0.24 4.26
CA LEU A 41 15.22 1.09 5.33
C LEU A 41 14.62 2.50 5.31
N SER A 42 14.61 3.15 4.14
CA SER A 42 14.05 4.49 4.00
C SER A 42 12.53 4.51 4.19
N LEU A 43 11.81 3.49 3.67
CA LEU A 43 10.35 3.37 3.86
C LEU A 43 9.99 3.14 5.34
N TYR A 44 10.75 2.34 6.08
CA TYR A 44 10.54 2.19 7.53
C TYR A 44 10.79 3.51 8.28
N GLN A 45 11.78 4.30 7.87
CA GLN A 45 11.98 5.63 8.43
C GLN A 45 10.79 6.55 8.11
N SER A 46 10.23 6.49 6.89
CA SER A 46 9.01 7.23 6.54
C SER A 46 7.87 6.91 7.50
N ILE A 47 7.60 5.63 7.72
CA ILE A 47 6.54 5.15 8.62
C ILE A 47 6.76 5.57 10.08
N ILE A 48 8.02 5.58 10.55
CA ILE A 48 8.34 6.05 11.92
C ILE A 48 7.95 7.52 12.09
N PHE A 49 8.17 8.36 11.09
CA PHE A 49 7.82 9.79 11.15
C PHE A 49 6.38 10.07 10.77
N ASN A 50 5.78 9.26 9.90
CA ASN A 50 4.39 9.33 9.49
C ASN A 50 3.77 7.93 9.41
N PRO A 51 3.19 7.41 10.49
CA PRO A 51 2.55 6.10 10.49
C PRO A 51 1.32 5.98 9.57
N GLU A 52 0.78 7.09 9.07
CA GLU A 52 -0.35 7.14 8.14
C GLU A 52 0.09 7.26 6.67
N ASP A 53 1.37 7.05 6.37
CA ASP A 53 1.91 7.08 5.00
C ASP A 53 1.52 5.81 4.24
N VAL A 54 0.32 5.80 3.66
CA VAL A 54 -0.24 4.66 2.92
C VAL A 54 0.69 4.22 1.80
N ASP A 55 1.29 5.16 1.08
CA ASP A 55 2.19 4.85 -0.04
C ASP A 55 3.45 4.10 0.43
N ALA A 56 3.99 4.43 1.60
CA ALA A 56 5.14 3.71 2.16
C ALA A 56 4.80 2.23 2.41
N TYR A 57 3.62 1.93 2.92
CA TYR A 57 3.16 0.54 3.10
C TYR A 57 2.95 -0.18 1.77
N ILE A 58 2.40 0.49 0.75
CA ILE A 58 2.25 -0.08 -0.59
C ILE A 58 3.62 -0.42 -1.20
N TYR A 59 4.61 0.46 -1.07
CA TYR A 59 5.95 0.17 -1.57
C TYR A 59 6.64 -0.96 -0.81
N LEU A 60 6.44 -1.09 0.51
CA LEU A 60 6.90 -2.26 1.26
C LEU A 60 6.23 -3.53 0.78
N ALA A 61 4.91 -3.52 0.56
CA ALA A 61 4.19 -4.64 -0.01
C ALA A 61 4.77 -5.07 -1.36
N LYS A 62 5.02 -4.11 -2.27
CA LYS A 62 5.65 -4.40 -3.58
C LYS A 62 7.02 -5.07 -3.44
N ILE A 63 7.83 -4.64 -2.47
CA ILE A 63 9.15 -5.25 -2.23
C ILE A 63 8.98 -6.69 -1.75
N PHE A 64 8.10 -6.94 -0.78
CA PHE A 64 7.88 -8.28 -0.26
C PHE A 64 7.23 -9.22 -1.27
N ASN A 65 6.39 -8.72 -2.17
CA ASN A 65 5.91 -9.49 -3.32
C ASN A 65 7.06 -9.90 -4.25
N TYR A 66 8.00 -8.99 -4.52
CA TYR A 66 9.20 -9.31 -5.30
C TYR A 66 10.11 -10.32 -4.61
N GLU A 67 10.18 -10.30 -3.29
CA GLU A 67 10.94 -11.24 -2.46
C GLU A 67 10.20 -12.58 -2.24
N GLU A 68 9.02 -12.76 -2.83
CA GLU A 68 8.16 -13.95 -2.68
C GLU A 68 7.80 -14.23 -1.20
N ASN A 69 7.69 -13.16 -0.41
CA ASN A 69 7.30 -13.23 0.99
C ASN A 69 5.83 -12.85 1.16
N ASP A 70 4.95 -13.80 0.88
CA ASP A 70 3.51 -13.59 0.88
C ASP A 70 2.96 -13.10 2.23
N GLN A 71 3.55 -13.54 3.33
CA GLN A 71 3.11 -13.15 4.67
C GLN A 71 3.32 -11.64 4.92
N GLU A 72 4.52 -11.12 4.64
CA GLU A 72 4.80 -9.69 4.78
C GLU A 72 4.08 -8.88 3.69
N TYR A 73 3.95 -9.40 2.48
CA TYR A 73 3.18 -8.80 1.41
C TYR A 73 1.74 -8.54 1.84
N GLU A 74 1.02 -9.58 2.28
CA GLU A 74 -0.36 -9.47 2.74
C GLU A 74 -0.50 -8.54 3.96
N LYS A 75 0.42 -8.62 4.90
CA LYS A 75 0.44 -7.75 6.08
C LYS A 75 0.50 -6.27 5.70
N TYR A 76 1.40 -5.87 4.81
CA TYR A 76 1.54 -4.46 4.43
C TYR A 76 0.38 -3.97 3.56
N LEU A 77 -0.22 -4.83 2.73
CA LEU A 77 -1.46 -4.51 2.03
C LEU A 77 -2.63 -4.26 2.99
N ASN A 78 -2.76 -5.12 4.01
CA ASN A 78 -3.82 -4.96 5.01
C ASN A 78 -3.66 -3.62 5.76
N ILE A 79 -2.44 -3.26 6.18
CA ILE A 79 -2.20 -1.97 6.83
C ILE A 79 -2.56 -0.81 5.89
N ALA A 80 -2.17 -0.88 4.62
CA ALA A 80 -2.49 0.16 3.64
C ALA A 80 -4.02 0.33 3.47
N LEU A 81 -4.76 -0.77 3.43
CA LEU A 81 -6.22 -0.76 3.29
C LEU A 81 -6.96 -0.44 4.59
N ASP A 82 -6.36 -0.68 5.75
CA ASP A 82 -6.90 -0.21 7.04
C ASP A 82 -6.80 1.32 7.14
N LEU A 83 -5.73 1.91 6.62
CA LEU A 83 -5.53 3.35 6.58
C LEU A 83 -6.34 4.04 5.46
N ASP A 84 -6.40 3.44 4.29
CA ASP A 84 -7.17 3.91 3.13
C ASP A 84 -7.93 2.75 2.47
N PRO A 85 -9.16 2.46 2.93
CA PRO A 85 -9.97 1.37 2.39
C PRO A 85 -10.34 1.50 0.92
N GLY A 86 -10.21 2.71 0.36
CA GLY A 86 -10.50 3.03 -1.04
C GLY A 86 -9.27 3.07 -1.93
N ASN A 87 -8.09 2.72 -1.43
CA ASN A 87 -6.87 2.75 -2.21
C ASN A 87 -6.90 1.73 -3.35
N GLU A 88 -7.09 2.23 -4.57
CA GLU A 88 -7.26 1.39 -5.75
C GLU A 88 -6.05 0.48 -6.03
N GLU A 89 -4.84 0.97 -5.81
CA GLU A 89 -3.62 0.20 -6.04
C GLU A 89 -3.50 -0.96 -5.05
N ALA A 90 -3.72 -0.69 -3.77
CA ALA A 90 -3.70 -1.72 -2.72
C ALA A 90 -4.83 -2.74 -2.93
N LEU A 91 -6.04 -2.31 -3.33
CA LEU A 91 -7.14 -3.22 -3.67
C LEU A 91 -6.78 -4.14 -4.82
N VAL A 92 -6.23 -3.61 -5.93
CA VAL A 92 -5.80 -4.43 -7.06
C VAL A 92 -4.75 -5.46 -6.64
N MET A 93 -3.75 -5.03 -5.87
CA MET A 93 -2.69 -5.92 -5.38
C MET A 93 -3.24 -7.01 -4.45
N GLN A 94 -4.21 -6.68 -3.60
CA GLN A 94 -4.84 -7.66 -2.71
C GLN A 94 -5.75 -8.63 -3.47
N ILE A 95 -6.48 -8.18 -4.50
CA ILE A 95 -7.24 -9.06 -5.39
C ILE A 95 -6.31 -10.05 -6.07
N ASP A 96 -5.18 -9.57 -6.63
CA ASP A 96 -4.19 -10.45 -7.27
C ASP A 96 -3.66 -11.51 -6.31
N LEU A 97 -3.36 -11.15 -5.06
CA LEU A 97 -2.94 -12.10 -4.03
C LEU A 97 -4.03 -13.13 -3.72
N LYS A 98 -5.29 -12.71 -3.56
CA LYS A 98 -6.41 -13.63 -3.27
C LYS A 98 -6.70 -14.58 -4.44
N ILE A 99 -6.55 -14.11 -5.68
CA ILE A 99 -6.61 -14.97 -6.87
C ILE A 99 -5.50 -16.04 -6.84
N GLN A 100 -4.26 -15.67 -6.51
CA GLN A 100 -3.14 -16.60 -6.38
C GLN A 100 -3.38 -17.63 -5.27
N GLN A 101 -3.98 -17.23 -4.17
CA GLN A 101 -4.39 -18.11 -3.07
C GLN A 101 -5.63 -18.94 -3.39
N SER A 102 -6.24 -18.78 -4.58
CA SER A 102 -7.50 -19.40 -4.99
C SER A 102 -8.67 -19.11 -4.03
N ASP A 103 -8.63 -17.97 -3.35
CA ASP A 103 -9.72 -17.48 -2.51
C ASP A 103 -10.73 -16.66 -3.33
N ILE A 104 -11.63 -17.39 -3.98
CA ILE A 104 -12.65 -16.83 -4.87
C ILE A 104 -13.59 -15.87 -4.12
N ASN A 105 -13.94 -16.19 -2.88
CA ASN A 105 -14.90 -15.39 -2.12
C ASN A 105 -14.32 -14.02 -1.77
N GLN A 106 -13.10 -13.98 -1.23
CA GLN A 106 -12.45 -12.72 -0.91
C GLN A 106 -12.11 -11.92 -2.19
N SER A 107 -11.68 -12.61 -3.27
CA SER A 107 -11.44 -11.95 -4.56
C SER A 107 -12.67 -11.21 -5.06
N ASN A 108 -13.85 -11.85 -5.04
CA ASN A 108 -15.10 -11.22 -5.46
C ASN A 108 -15.49 -10.03 -4.56
N GLU A 109 -15.36 -10.18 -3.23
CA GLU A 109 -15.64 -9.09 -2.30
C GLU A 109 -14.78 -7.85 -2.57
N LEU A 110 -13.48 -8.05 -2.80
CA LEU A 110 -12.54 -6.97 -3.09
C LEU A 110 -12.80 -6.34 -4.47
N ILE A 111 -13.20 -7.14 -5.47
CA ILE A 111 -13.60 -6.64 -6.80
C ILE A 111 -14.83 -5.71 -6.67
N GLU A 112 -15.84 -6.08 -5.87
CA GLU A 112 -16.99 -5.20 -5.65
C GLU A 112 -16.58 -3.89 -4.95
N LYS A 113 -15.65 -3.94 -4.00
CA LYS A 113 -15.08 -2.71 -3.40
C LYS A 113 -14.37 -1.85 -4.45
N LEU A 114 -13.54 -2.47 -5.29
CA LEU A 114 -12.82 -1.75 -6.34
C LEU A 114 -13.77 -1.10 -7.35
N LYS A 115 -14.88 -1.75 -7.74
CA LYS A 115 -15.90 -1.17 -8.62
C LYS A 115 -16.48 0.13 -8.10
N ILE A 116 -16.66 0.23 -6.78
CA ILE A 116 -17.26 1.40 -6.15
C ILE A 116 -16.29 2.59 -6.14
N VAL A 117 -15.01 2.34 -5.94
CA VAL A 117 -14.01 3.41 -5.72
C VAL A 117 -13.17 3.72 -6.95
N CYS A 118 -13.14 2.84 -7.95
CA CYS A 118 -12.18 2.95 -9.04
C CYS A 118 -12.36 4.23 -9.88
N GLN A 119 -11.25 4.89 -10.14
CA GLN A 119 -11.11 6.03 -11.05
C GLN A 119 -9.97 5.82 -12.04
N LYS A 120 -8.85 5.28 -11.56
CA LYS A 120 -7.61 5.08 -12.33
C LYS A 120 -7.42 3.64 -12.78
N HIS A 121 -7.86 2.67 -11.98
CA HIS A 121 -7.62 1.25 -12.19
C HIS A 121 -8.83 0.48 -12.72
N CYS A 122 -9.91 1.16 -13.12
CA CYS A 122 -11.12 0.53 -13.67
C CYS A 122 -10.83 -0.38 -14.89
N SER A 123 -9.82 -0.07 -15.68
CA SER A 123 -9.42 -0.91 -16.82
C SER A 123 -8.89 -2.30 -16.43
N LYS A 124 -8.54 -2.50 -15.15
CA LYS A 124 -8.09 -3.80 -14.64
C LYS A 124 -9.24 -4.71 -14.23
N LEU A 125 -10.45 -4.16 -13.98
CA LEU A 125 -11.59 -4.91 -13.47
C LEU A 125 -11.95 -6.10 -14.35
N GLU A 126 -12.11 -5.91 -15.66
CA GLU A 126 -12.47 -6.98 -16.58
C GLU A 126 -11.47 -8.16 -16.52
N ASN A 127 -10.19 -7.86 -16.46
CA ASN A 127 -9.16 -8.90 -16.32
C ASN A 127 -9.25 -9.65 -14.99
N LEU A 128 -9.45 -8.91 -13.89
CA LEU A 128 -9.57 -9.51 -12.55
C LEU A 128 -10.82 -10.40 -12.45
N GLU A 129 -11.96 -9.95 -12.98
CA GLU A 129 -13.21 -10.73 -13.03
C GLU A 129 -13.05 -12.00 -13.87
N SER A 130 -12.40 -11.91 -15.03
CA SER A 130 -12.13 -13.08 -15.88
C SER A 130 -11.30 -14.10 -15.13
N ARG A 131 -10.23 -13.70 -14.48
CA ARG A 131 -9.33 -14.60 -13.73
C ARG A 131 -10.05 -15.31 -12.56
N VAL A 132 -10.94 -14.61 -11.86
CA VAL A 132 -11.76 -15.21 -10.81
C VAL A 132 -12.77 -16.22 -11.40
N SER A 133 -13.36 -15.89 -12.57
CA SER A 133 -14.27 -16.81 -13.28
C SER A 133 -13.55 -18.10 -13.70
N ASP A 134 -12.32 -18.00 -14.20
CA ASP A 134 -11.52 -19.16 -14.61
C ASP A 134 -11.24 -20.08 -13.41
N LEU A 135 -10.91 -19.53 -12.23
CA LEU A 135 -10.75 -20.32 -10.99
C LEU A 135 -12.03 -21.05 -10.57
N ASN A 136 -13.21 -20.47 -10.81
CA ASN A 136 -14.48 -21.11 -10.53
C ASN A 136 -14.73 -22.33 -11.44
N LEU A 137 -14.28 -22.26 -12.69
CA LEU A 137 -14.44 -23.35 -13.66
C LEU A 137 -13.50 -24.53 -13.35
N GLU A 138 -12.31 -24.26 -12.83
CA GLU A 138 -11.34 -25.30 -12.47
C GLU A 138 -11.74 -26.09 -11.21
N LYS A 139 -12.59 -25.53 -10.35
CA LYS A 139 -13.04 -26.17 -9.10
C LYS A 139 -14.31 -27.01 -9.25
N ASN A 140 -15.00 -26.96 -10.39
CA ASN A 140 -16.23 -27.70 -10.69
C ASN A 140 -15.95 -28.85 -11.66
#